data_cded0e99186c1419877db057d79f1249
#
_entry.id   cded0e99186c1419877db057d79f1249
#
_cell.length_a   1.000
_cell.length_b   1.000
_cell.length_c   1.000
_cell.angle_alpha   90.00
_cell.angle_beta   90.00
_cell.angle_gamma   90.00
#
_symmetry.space_group_name_H-M   'P 1'
#
loop_
_entity.id
_entity.type
_entity.pdbx_description
1 polymer ?
#
loop_
_entity_poly.entity_id
_entity_poly.type
_entity_poly.pdbx_seq_one_letter_code
_entity_poly.pdbx_strand_id
1 'polypeptide(L)'
;MIAIVDYGVGNLFSLQSSLKSIGQKAVVSSDPATIRSAEKIILPGVGAFGDAAEKLRETDMDQIVLEQAAAGKPLLGICLGMQLLFEKSYEFGEHKGLSLLKGNIVPMEGTIPTGLKIPQMGWNALIRKRDHYLLQGIEEGDCV
;
A
#
# COMPACT_ATOMS: atom_id res chain seq x y z
N MET A 1 14.60 10.38 -6.14
CA MET A 1 13.89 9.39 -6.99
C MET A 1 13.04 8.49 -6.14
N ILE A 2 11.84 8.12 -6.61
CA ILE A 2 10.91 7.21 -5.92
C ILE A 2 11.00 5.83 -6.56
N ALA A 3 11.15 4.77 -5.78
CA ALA A 3 11.04 3.39 -6.27
C ALA A 3 9.62 2.85 -6.04
N ILE A 4 9.03 2.30 -7.08
CA ILE A 4 7.80 1.50 -7.01
C ILE A 4 8.23 0.05 -7.02
N VAL A 5 7.94 -0.69 -5.95
CA VAL A 5 8.36 -2.09 -5.80
C VAL A 5 7.55 -2.96 -6.78
N ASP A 6 8.27 -3.65 -7.65
CA ASP A 6 7.70 -4.64 -8.57
C ASP A 6 7.97 -6.04 -8.01
N TYR A 7 6.94 -6.65 -7.48
CA TYR A 7 6.94 -8.05 -7.02
C TYR A 7 5.90 -8.89 -7.77
N GLY A 8 5.49 -8.41 -8.96
CA GLY A 8 4.53 -9.07 -9.85
C GLY A 8 3.05 -8.75 -9.52
N VAL A 9 2.78 -7.82 -8.60
CA VAL A 9 1.43 -7.43 -8.21
C VAL A 9 1.31 -5.90 -8.13
N GLY A 10 0.25 -5.34 -8.72
CA GLY A 10 -0.03 -3.90 -8.66
C GLY A 10 -0.29 -3.26 -10.01
N ASN A 11 -0.93 -2.10 -9.99
CA ASN A 11 -1.10 -1.26 -11.18
C ASN A 11 0.11 -0.31 -11.33
N LEU A 12 1.25 -0.88 -11.69
CA LEU A 12 2.56 -0.21 -11.73
C LEU A 12 2.58 0.94 -12.75
N PHE A 13 1.95 0.72 -13.92
CA PHE A 13 1.89 1.73 -14.97
C PHE A 13 1.12 2.98 -14.53
N SER A 14 -0.05 2.80 -13.90
CA SER A 14 -0.86 3.93 -13.42
C SER A 14 -0.13 4.73 -12.34
N LEU A 15 0.54 4.07 -11.40
CA LEU A 15 1.34 4.73 -10.37
C LEU A 15 2.49 5.54 -10.97
N GLN A 16 3.24 4.94 -11.88
CA GLN A 16 4.35 5.64 -12.54
C GLN A 16 3.85 6.84 -13.35
N SER A 17 2.74 6.68 -14.06
CA SER A 17 2.12 7.77 -14.85
C SER A 17 1.61 8.90 -13.95
N SER A 18 0.97 8.57 -12.82
CA SER A 18 0.49 9.55 -11.85
C SER A 18 1.64 10.35 -11.23
N LEU A 19 2.72 9.67 -10.83
CA LEU A 19 3.91 10.35 -10.31
C LEU A 19 4.56 11.27 -11.35
N LYS A 20 4.63 10.80 -12.59
CA LYS A 20 5.15 11.61 -13.70
C LYS A 20 4.30 12.86 -13.94
N SER A 21 2.96 12.76 -13.86
CA SER A 21 2.06 13.89 -14.08
C SER A 21 2.24 15.03 -13.07
N ILE A 22 2.68 14.70 -11.86
CA ILE A 22 3.03 15.67 -10.80
C ILE A 22 4.53 16.01 -10.76
N GLY A 23 5.26 15.69 -11.83
CA GLY A 23 6.69 16.04 -11.97
C GLY A 23 7.66 15.21 -11.12
N GLN A 24 7.22 14.09 -10.54
CA GLN A 24 8.08 13.23 -9.73
C GLN A 24 8.79 12.18 -10.58
N LYS A 25 10.08 11.97 -10.31
CA LYS A 25 10.85 10.89 -10.93
C LYS A 25 10.59 9.59 -10.18
N ALA A 26 9.99 8.62 -10.86
CA ALA A 26 9.73 7.30 -10.32
C ALA A 26 10.24 6.19 -11.25
N VAL A 27 10.72 5.12 -10.66
CA VAL A 27 11.15 3.90 -11.34
C VAL A 27 10.39 2.70 -10.77
N VAL A 28 9.88 1.86 -11.66
CA VAL A 28 9.36 0.53 -11.31
C VAL A 28 10.53 -0.44 -11.33
N SER A 29 10.75 -1.17 -10.26
CA SER A 29 11.91 -2.06 -10.16
C SER A 29 11.68 -3.23 -9.21
N SER A 30 12.17 -4.39 -9.63
CA SER A 30 12.39 -5.59 -8.82
C SER A 30 13.86 -5.76 -8.42
N ASP A 31 14.75 -4.82 -8.81
CA ASP A 31 16.16 -4.86 -8.44
C ASP A 31 16.38 -4.26 -7.04
N PRO A 32 16.89 -5.06 -6.08
CA PRO A 32 17.19 -4.59 -4.73
C PRO A 32 18.11 -3.37 -4.67
N ALA A 33 19.10 -3.29 -5.56
CA ALA A 33 20.05 -2.18 -5.57
C ALA A 33 19.35 -0.86 -5.94
N THR A 34 18.47 -0.90 -6.92
CA THR A 34 17.65 0.25 -7.33
C THR A 34 16.72 0.71 -6.19
N ILE A 35 16.06 -0.23 -5.48
CA ILE A 35 15.17 0.09 -4.36
C ILE A 35 15.97 0.68 -3.19
N ARG A 36 17.15 0.13 -2.88
CA ARG A 36 18.05 0.66 -1.85
C ARG A 36 18.55 2.06 -2.16
N SER A 37 18.81 2.38 -3.44
CA SER A 37 19.30 3.70 -3.86
C SER A 37 18.22 4.78 -3.90
N ALA A 38 16.93 4.40 -3.90
CA ALA A 38 15.82 5.34 -3.95
C ALA A 38 15.68 6.12 -2.63
N GLU A 39 15.16 7.34 -2.72
CA GLU A 39 14.89 8.20 -1.55
C GLU A 39 13.59 7.83 -0.83
N LYS A 40 12.62 7.30 -1.57
CA LYS A 40 11.29 6.92 -1.09
C LYS A 40 10.84 5.66 -1.80
N ILE A 41 9.99 4.88 -1.14
CA ILE A 41 9.45 3.62 -1.66
C ILE A 41 7.92 3.67 -1.68
N ILE A 42 7.36 3.15 -2.76
CA ILE A 42 5.91 2.85 -2.85
C ILE A 42 5.77 1.34 -2.97
N LEU A 43 4.99 0.75 -2.06
CA LEU A 43 4.55 -0.64 -2.12
C LEU A 43 3.12 -0.67 -2.65
N PRO A 44 2.92 -1.03 -3.92
CA PRO A 44 1.58 -1.20 -4.50
C PRO A 44 1.01 -2.56 -4.12
N GLY A 45 -0.28 -2.77 -4.39
CA GLY A 45 -0.88 -4.09 -4.29
C GLY A 45 -2.31 -4.10 -4.78
N VAL A 46 -2.70 -5.19 -5.43
CA VAL A 46 -4.07 -5.50 -5.86
C VAL A 46 -4.33 -6.99 -5.68
N GLY A 47 -5.59 -7.42 -5.60
CA GLY A 47 -5.95 -8.82 -5.44
C GLY A 47 -6.04 -9.27 -3.98
N ALA A 48 -5.84 -10.56 -3.72
CA ALA A 48 -5.96 -11.17 -2.41
C ALA A 48 -4.67 -10.99 -1.58
N PHE A 49 -4.83 -10.79 -0.27
CA PHE A 49 -3.71 -10.56 0.65
C PHE A 49 -2.72 -11.72 0.66
N GLY A 50 -3.22 -12.97 0.74
CA GLY A 50 -2.37 -14.16 0.82
C GLY A 50 -1.44 -14.28 -0.37
N ASP A 51 -2.00 -14.18 -1.58
CA ASP A 51 -1.26 -14.30 -2.85
C ASP A 51 -0.19 -13.21 -2.99
N ALA A 52 -0.55 -11.98 -2.62
CA ALA A 52 0.38 -10.85 -2.69
C ALA A 52 1.52 -10.97 -1.65
N ALA A 53 1.19 -11.44 -0.43
CA ALA A 53 2.19 -11.68 0.61
C ALA A 53 3.16 -12.82 0.24
N GLU A 54 2.66 -13.87 -0.43
CA GLU A 54 3.48 -14.96 -0.95
C GLU A 54 4.43 -14.47 -2.05
N LYS A 55 3.91 -13.75 -3.05
CA LYS A 55 4.74 -13.18 -4.13
C LYS A 55 5.80 -12.22 -3.63
N LEU A 56 5.47 -11.42 -2.63
CA LEU A 56 6.43 -10.50 -2.03
C LEU A 56 7.61 -11.25 -1.37
N ARG A 57 7.33 -12.43 -0.76
CA ARG A 57 8.36 -13.31 -0.17
C ARG A 57 9.12 -14.10 -1.23
N GLU A 58 8.44 -14.66 -2.23
CA GLU A 58 9.08 -15.40 -3.33
C GLU A 58 10.13 -14.57 -4.08
N THR A 59 9.94 -13.25 -4.10
CA THR A 59 10.86 -12.31 -4.76
C THR A 59 11.87 -11.69 -3.79
N ASP A 60 11.88 -12.06 -2.51
CA ASP A 60 12.67 -11.46 -1.42
C ASP A 60 12.44 -9.94 -1.24
N MET A 61 11.39 -9.39 -1.86
CA MET A 61 11.07 -7.97 -1.75
C MET A 61 10.55 -7.59 -0.37
N ASP A 62 9.99 -8.53 0.39
CA ASP A 62 9.61 -8.34 1.77
C ASP A 62 10.83 -7.93 2.63
N GLN A 63 11.97 -8.63 2.47
CA GLN A 63 13.21 -8.34 3.19
C GLN A 63 13.76 -6.96 2.81
N ILE A 64 13.72 -6.61 1.53
CA ILE A 64 14.19 -5.30 1.06
C ILE A 64 13.31 -4.17 1.61
N VAL A 65 11.99 -4.33 1.58
CA VAL A 65 11.05 -3.34 2.14
C VAL A 65 11.25 -3.18 3.64
N LEU A 66 11.40 -4.28 4.39
CA LEU A 66 11.67 -4.26 5.84
C LEU A 66 13.01 -3.58 6.17
N GLU A 67 14.07 -3.93 5.45
CA GLU A 67 15.40 -3.31 5.59
C GLU A 67 15.32 -1.79 5.40
N GLN A 68 14.68 -1.35 4.33
CA GLN A 68 14.60 0.08 4.01
C GLN A 68 13.68 0.84 4.96
N ALA A 69 12.59 0.23 5.43
CA ALA A 69 11.72 0.81 6.46
C ALA A 69 12.47 0.96 7.79
N ALA A 70 13.25 -0.05 8.20
CA ALA A 70 14.07 0.00 9.40
C ALA A 70 15.17 1.08 9.32
N ALA A 71 15.67 1.35 8.11
CA ALA A 71 16.60 2.45 7.85
C ALA A 71 15.93 3.85 7.88
N GLY A 72 14.61 3.93 8.13
CA GLY A 72 13.86 5.19 8.19
C GLY A 72 13.48 5.77 6.83
N LYS A 73 13.59 4.99 5.75
CA LYS A 73 13.18 5.45 4.43
C LYS A 73 11.66 5.60 4.35
N PRO A 74 11.14 6.74 3.82
CA PRO A 74 9.71 6.91 3.64
C PRO A 74 9.10 5.81 2.76
N LEU A 75 8.10 5.11 3.30
CA LEU A 75 7.39 4.02 2.67
C LEU A 75 5.90 4.35 2.60
N LEU A 76 5.32 4.28 1.40
CA LEU A 76 3.89 4.45 1.17
C LEU A 76 3.30 3.14 0.67
N GLY A 77 2.41 2.53 1.43
CA GLY A 77 1.57 1.42 0.98
C GLY A 77 0.29 1.94 0.32
N ILE A 78 -0.06 1.40 -0.85
CA ILE A 78 -1.28 1.78 -1.58
C ILE A 78 -2.21 0.58 -1.69
N CYS A 79 -3.46 0.72 -1.22
CA CYS A 79 -4.50 -0.31 -1.25
C CYS A 79 -4.00 -1.59 -0.55
N LEU A 80 -3.94 -2.72 -1.25
CA LEU A 80 -3.40 -3.98 -0.70
C LEU A 80 -1.94 -3.82 -0.22
N GLY A 81 -1.13 -3.00 -0.87
CA GLY A 81 0.22 -2.69 -0.40
C GLY A 81 0.22 -2.03 0.99
N MET A 82 -0.77 -1.19 1.31
CA MET A 82 -0.95 -0.66 2.67
C MET A 82 -1.37 -1.76 3.64
N GLN A 83 -2.26 -2.65 3.23
CA GLN A 83 -2.68 -3.78 4.07
C GLN A 83 -1.51 -4.71 4.42
N LEU A 84 -0.59 -4.97 3.48
CA LEU A 84 0.61 -5.78 3.71
C LEU A 84 1.53 -5.22 4.80
N LEU A 85 1.46 -3.92 5.14
CA LEU A 85 2.26 -3.33 6.21
C LEU A 85 1.82 -3.80 7.62
N PHE A 86 0.60 -4.29 7.78
CA PHE A 86 0.06 -4.78 9.06
C PHE A 86 0.62 -6.14 9.46
N GLU A 87 0.28 -6.59 10.68
CA GLU A 87 0.81 -7.84 11.25
C GLU A 87 0.22 -9.06 10.55
N LYS A 88 -1.10 -9.05 10.31
CA LYS A 88 -1.83 -10.21 9.76
C LYS A 88 -3.04 -9.77 8.93
N SER A 89 -3.50 -10.67 8.08
CA SER A 89 -4.82 -10.63 7.45
C SER A 89 -5.58 -11.93 7.70
N TYR A 90 -6.90 -11.80 7.83
CA TYR A 90 -7.83 -12.93 7.92
C TYR A 90 -8.66 -13.09 6.63
N GLU A 91 -8.22 -12.50 5.52
CA GLU A 91 -8.84 -12.67 4.22
C GLU A 91 -8.54 -14.07 3.67
N PHE A 92 -9.57 -14.89 3.51
CA PHE A 92 -9.48 -16.31 3.05
C PHE A 92 -8.52 -17.19 3.88
N GLY A 93 -8.32 -16.87 5.15
CA GLY A 93 -7.42 -17.58 6.05
C GLY A 93 -6.51 -16.63 6.82
N GLU A 94 -5.62 -17.18 7.65
CA GLU A 94 -4.65 -16.37 8.38
C GLU A 94 -3.35 -16.25 7.56
N HIS A 95 -3.00 -15.02 7.19
CA HIS A 95 -1.78 -14.68 6.44
C HIS A 95 -0.96 -13.66 7.20
N LYS A 96 0.34 -13.85 7.28
CA LYS A 96 1.28 -12.88 7.89
C LYS A 96 1.58 -11.74 6.93
N GLY A 97 1.54 -10.50 7.46
CA GLY A 97 2.03 -9.30 6.78
C GLY A 97 3.49 -8.98 7.12
N LEU A 98 3.85 -7.72 6.92
CA LEU A 98 5.21 -7.20 7.18
C LEU A 98 5.41 -6.73 8.62
N SER A 99 4.35 -6.60 9.41
CA SER A 99 4.38 -6.17 10.82
C SER A 99 5.06 -4.79 11.05
N LEU A 100 5.05 -3.92 10.05
CA LEU A 100 5.52 -2.54 10.16
C LEU A 100 4.50 -1.66 10.89
N LEU A 101 3.22 -1.99 10.77
CA LEU A 101 2.11 -1.36 11.48
C LEU A 101 1.43 -2.38 12.39
N LYS A 102 1.08 -1.95 13.60
CA LYS A 102 0.31 -2.80 14.53
C LYS A 102 -1.14 -2.94 14.11
N GLY A 103 -1.70 -4.12 14.30
CA GLY A 103 -3.09 -4.44 14.02
C GLY A 103 -3.25 -5.44 12.88
N ASN A 104 -4.49 -5.80 12.61
CA ASN A 104 -4.83 -6.84 11.66
C ASN A 104 -5.83 -6.35 10.63
N ILE A 105 -5.74 -6.92 9.43
CA ILE A 105 -6.74 -6.76 8.38
C ILE A 105 -7.83 -7.80 8.61
N VAL A 106 -9.05 -7.32 8.77
CA VAL A 106 -10.22 -8.17 9.07
C VAL A 106 -11.30 -8.00 7.99
N PRO A 107 -12.12 -9.04 7.75
CA PRO A 107 -13.27 -8.92 6.86
C PRO A 107 -14.24 -7.83 7.33
N MET A 108 -14.84 -7.11 6.39
CA MET A 108 -15.86 -6.11 6.70
C MET A 108 -17.18 -6.77 7.16
N GLU A 109 -17.43 -8.01 6.75
CA GLU A 109 -18.58 -8.79 7.19
C GLU A 109 -18.61 -8.92 8.71
N GLY A 110 -19.78 -8.64 9.31
CA GLY A 110 -19.94 -8.66 10.76
C GLY A 110 -19.40 -7.44 11.51
N THR A 111 -18.65 -6.56 10.84
CA THR A 111 -18.17 -5.30 11.45
C THR A 111 -18.93 -4.08 10.98
N ILE A 112 -19.72 -4.20 9.92
CA ILE A 112 -20.57 -3.14 9.36
C ILE A 112 -22.05 -3.57 9.42
N PRO A 113 -23.02 -2.63 9.37
CA PRO A 113 -24.44 -2.95 9.35
C PRO A 113 -24.83 -3.89 8.21
N THR A 114 -25.73 -4.82 8.48
CA THR A 114 -26.28 -5.74 7.48
C THR A 114 -27.00 -4.97 6.36
N GLY A 115 -26.86 -5.44 5.12
CA GLY A 115 -27.50 -4.84 3.95
C GLY A 115 -26.64 -3.84 3.19
N LEU A 116 -25.45 -3.50 3.69
CA LEU A 116 -24.48 -2.73 2.93
C LEU A 116 -23.73 -3.64 1.96
N LYS A 117 -23.40 -3.09 0.77
CA LYS A 117 -22.62 -3.82 -0.24
C LYS A 117 -21.15 -3.90 0.15
N ILE A 118 -20.56 -5.08 -0.02
CA ILE A 118 -19.12 -5.35 0.13
C ILE A 118 -18.60 -5.87 -1.20
N PRO A 119 -17.52 -5.27 -1.75
CA PRO A 119 -16.82 -4.09 -1.24
C PRO A 119 -17.61 -2.79 -1.46
N GLN A 120 -17.29 -1.77 -0.67
CA GLN A 120 -17.77 -0.42 -0.90
C GLN A 120 -17.06 0.16 -2.14
N MET A 121 -17.83 0.59 -3.14
CA MET A 121 -17.35 1.19 -4.38
C MET A 121 -18.15 2.43 -4.69
N GLY A 122 -17.50 3.54 -4.96
CA GLY A 122 -18.13 4.81 -5.30
C GLY A 122 -17.32 6.01 -4.81
N TRP A 123 -17.75 7.17 -5.23
CA TRP A 123 -17.18 8.43 -4.79
C TRP A 123 -17.71 8.79 -3.40
N ASN A 124 -16.83 9.02 -2.46
CA ASN A 124 -17.20 9.37 -1.09
C ASN A 124 -16.48 10.65 -0.67
N ALA A 125 -17.22 11.47 0.09
CA ALA A 125 -16.65 12.65 0.70
C ALA A 125 -15.64 12.24 1.80
N LEU A 126 -14.47 12.86 1.78
CA LEU A 126 -13.49 12.69 2.83
C LEU A 126 -13.96 13.38 4.11
N ILE A 127 -13.83 12.67 5.22
CA ILE A 127 -14.05 13.19 6.57
C ILE A 127 -12.70 13.25 7.27
N ARG A 128 -12.14 14.46 7.39
CA ARG A 128 -10.85 14.67 8.01
C ARG A 128 -10.94 14.59 9.54
N LYS A 129 -10.34 13.56 10.13
CA LYS A 129 -10.39 13.35 11.58
C LYS A 129 -9.34 14.14 12.35
N ARG A 130 -8.23 14.53 11.69
CA ARG A 130 -7.15 15.34 12.24
C ARG A 130 -6.33 15.96 11.13
N ASP A 131 -5.65 17.05 11.43
CA ASP A 131 -4.70 17.65 10.51
C ASP A 131 -3.45 16.80 10.36
N HIS A 132 -2.98 16.69 9.12
CA HIS A 132 -1.74 15.99 8.78
C HIS A 132 -1.15 16.59 7.50
N TYR A 133 0.19 16.63 7.41
CA TYR A 133 0.86 17.23 6.25
C TYR A 133 0.51 16.56 4.92
N LEU A 134 0.17 15.25 4.92
CA LEU A 134 -0.30 14.54 3.72
C LEU A 134 -1.67 14.99 3.23
N LEU A 135 -2.42 15.74 4.04
CA LEU A 135 -3.74 16.27 3.70
C LEU A 135 -3.70 17.75 3.33
N GLN A 136 -2.50 18.31 3.13
CA GLN A 136 -2.34 19.68 2.66
C GLN A 136 -2.96 19.85 1.27
N GLY A 137 -3.87 20.83 1.13
CA GLY A 137 -4.60 21.09 -0.11
C GLY A 137 -5.80 20.17 -0.35
N ILE A 138 -6.13 19.30 0.61
CA ILE A 138 -7.37 18.51 0.61
C ILE A 138 -8.36 19.16 1.56
N GLU A 139 -9.55 19.50 1.07
CA GLU A 139 -10.62 20.11 1.86
C GLU A 139 -11.59 19.08 2.42
N GLU A 140 -12.30 19.45 3.50
CA GLU A 140 -13.39 18.65 4.04
C GLU A 140 -14.51 18.53 3.00
N GLY A 141 -14.88 17.30 2.65
CA GLY A 141 -15.90 17.03 1.64
C GLY A 141 -15.36 16.80 0.23
N ASP A 142 -14.04 16.95 -0.02
CA ASP A 142 -13.45 16.48 -1.27
C ASP A 142 -13.76 15.00 -1.48
N CYS A 143 -14.09 14.61 -2.71
CA CYS A 143 -14.49 13.24 -3.04
C CYS A 143 -13.34 12.42 -3.58
N VAL A 144 -13.28 11.18 -3.15
CA VAL A 144 -12.33 10.14 -3.58
C VAL A 144 -13.07 8.87 -4.00
#